data_0c1539173de5930262724ba9d8611087
#
_entry.id   0c1539173de5930262724ba9d8611087
#
_cell.length_a   1.000
_cell.length_b   1.000
_cell.length_c   1.000
_cell.angle_alpha   90.00
_cell.angle_beta   90.00
_cell.angle_gamma   90.00
#
_symmetry.space_group_name_H-M   'P 1'
#
loop_
_entity.id
_entity.type
_entity.pdbx_description
1 polymer ?
#
loop_
_entity_poly.entity_id
_entity_poly.type
_entity_poly.pdbx_seq_one_letter_code
_entity_poly.pdbx_strand_id
1 'polypeptide(L)'
;LYWVITQPLKYMLGKSVETIQTLISKVPDIGTGNYSKELSVLDYFSQFPEKLSEVAGLLSREELINLKFLGLNLGKIPTLSTKVLFGPEASTYLPLLLLPIIAVIATYISAKMTVPRKRDEKVNNKKKNEPDMTGSMQNSMLYVGPIITIIFAFQLPAGVILYWTAGYIIQIFQQLFINKFIMKKKEVAS
;
A
#
# COMPACT_ATOMS: atom_id res chain seq x y z
N LEU A 1 -5.27 0.72 11.11
CA LEU A 1 -5.54 0.05 9.85
C LEU A 1 -4.49 -1.02 9.51
N TYR A 2 -3.18 -0.73 9.61
CA TYR A 2 -2.12 -1.71 9.34
C TYR A 2 -2.34 -3.03 10.08
N TRP A 3 -2.57 -2.98 11.38
CA TRP A 3 -2.85 -4.17 12.20
C TRP A 3 -4.11 -4.92 11.77
N VAL A 4 -5.16 -4.22 11.37
CA VAL A 4 -6.40 -4.84 10.87
C VAL A 4 -6.16 -5.62 9.58
N ILE A 5 -5.36 -5.07 8.67
CA ILE A 5 -5.04 -5.74 7.40
C ILE A 5 -4.07 -6.90 7.60
N THR A 6 -3.06 -6.76 8.46
CA THR A 6 -2.01 -7.77 8.64
C THR A 6 -2.34 -8.85 9.66
N GLN A 7 -3.26 -8.58 10.59
CA GLN A 7 -3.70 -9.51 11.62
C GLN A 7 -5.23 -9.60 11.67
N PRO A 8 -5.88 -10.03 10.59
CA PRO A 8 -7.34 -10.02 10.47
C PRO A 8 -8.02 -11.02 11.41
N LEU A 9 -7.41 -12.15 11.73
CA LEU A 9 -7.98 -13.11 12.67
C LEU A 9 -8.15 -12.50 14.06
N LYS A 10 -7.18 -11.70 14.50
CA LYS A 10 -7.21 -11.02 15.78
C LYS A 10 -8.13 -9.80 15.77
N TYR A 11 -7.96 -8.89 14.81
CA TYR A 11 -8.59 -7.56 14.86
C TYR A 11 -9.92 -7.46 14.11
N MET A 12 -10.21 -8.35 13.18
CA MET A 12 -11.51 -8.41 12.49
C MET A 12 -12.41 -9.51 13.03
N LEU A 13 -11.84 -10.69 13.26
CA LEU A 13 -12.60 -11.86 13.73
C LEU A 13 -12.57 -12.07 15.25
N GLY A 14 -11.78 -11.28 15.99
CA GLY A 14 -11.73 -11.34 17.44
C GLY A 14 -11.22 -12.67 18.02
N LYS A 15 -10.43 -13.44 17.24
CA LYS A 15 -9.91 -14.74 17.68
C LYS A 15 -8.86 -14.57 18.76
N SER A 16 -8.86 -15.49 19.75
CA SER A 16 -7.83 -15.52 20.79
C SER A 16 -6.46 -15.88 20.23
N VAL A 17 -5.40 -15.49 20.91
CA VAL A 17 -4.02 -15.80 20.51
C VAL A 17 -3.80 -17.31 20.40
N GLU A 18 -4.39 -18.09 21.31
CA GLU A 18 -4.32 -19.55 21.31
C GLU A 18 -4.98 -20.16 20.08
N THR A 19 -6.18 -19.67 19.72
CA THR A 19 -6.89 -20.07 18.49
C THR A 19 -6.07 -19.76 17.25
N ILE A 20 -5.47 -18.57 17.19
CA ILE A 20 -4.64 -18.15 16.06
C ILE A 20 -3.40 -19.06 15.94
N GLN A 21 -2.72 -19.37 17.04
CA GLN A 21 -1.56 -20.27 17.03
C GLN A 21 -1.95 -21.67 16.57
N THR A 22 -3.11 -22.17 17.02
CA THR A 22 -3.62 -23.47 16.60
C THR A 22 -3.91 -23.48 15.08
N LEU A 23 -4.55 -22.45 14.55
CA LEU A 23 -4.82 -22.30 13.13
C LEU A 23 -3.51 -22.23 12.31
N ILE A 24 -2.52 -21.49 12.79
CA ILE A 24 -1.20 -21.37 12.17
C ILE A 24 -0.51 -22.75 12.11
N SER A 25 -0.60 -23.56 13.16
CA SER A 25 0.03 -24.89 13.20
C SER A 25 -0.60 -25.90 12.23
N LYS A 26 -1.82 -25.66 11.79
CA LYS A 26 -2.54 -26.51 10.83
C LYS A 26 -2.28 -26.17 9.38
N VAL A 27 -1.64 -25.03 9.10
CA VAL A 27 -1.28 -24.65 7.74
C VAL A 27 0.13 -25.16 7.41
N PRO A 28 0.28 -26.09 6.44
CA PRO A 28 1.57 -26.55 6.01
C PRO A 28 2.33 -25.38 5.35
N ASP A 29 3.63 -25.31 5.62
CA ASP A 29 4.56 -24.35 4.99
C ASP A 29 4.02 -22.90 4.97
N ILE A 30 3.78 -22.37 6.17
CA ILE A 30 3.70 -20.92 6.31
C ILE A 30 5.11 -20.42 6.04
N GLY A 31 5.39 -20.21 4.75
CA GLY A 31 6.69 -19.80 4.28
C GLY A 31 7.29 -18.73 5.17
N THR A 32 8.58 -18.87 5.48
CA THR A 32 9.38 -17.90 6.23
C THR A 32 9.49 -16.54 5.50
N GLY A 33 8.80 -16.42 4.36
CA GLY A 33 8.71 -15.22 3.57
C GLY A 33 7.92 -14.10 4.27
N ASN A 34 8.02 -12.93 3.72
CA ASN A 34 7.45 -11.65 4.15
C ASN A 34 5.90 -11.62 4.23
N TYR A 35 5.29 -12.70 4.68
CA TYR A 35 3.85 -12.89 4.69
C TYR A 35 3.32 -12.93 6.12
N SER A 36 2.23 -12.21 6.38
CA SER A 36 1.58 -12.30 7.69
C SER A 36 1.02 -13.71 7.89
N LYS A 37 1.35 -14.34 9.01
CA LYS A 37 0.90 -15.70 9.34
C LYS A 37 -0.62 -15.81 9.32
N GLU A 38 -1.34 -14.79 9.79
CA GLU A 38 -2.80 -14.79 9.79
C GLU A 38 -3.37 -14.68 8.37
N LEU A 39 -2.75 -13.89 7.50
CA LEU A 39 -3.13 -13.82 6.09
C LEU A 39 -2.86 -15.15 5.37
N SER A 40 -1.77 -15.84 5.73
CA SER A 40 -1.48 -17.18 5.18
C SER A 40 -2.54 -18.20 5.58
N VAL A 41 -3.04 -18.15 6.83
CA VAL A 41 -4.14 -18.99 7.30
C VAL A 41 -5.40 -18.76 6.47
N LEU A 42 -5.80 -17.50 6.29
CA LEU A 42 -6.98 -17.17 5.50
C LEU A 42 -6.84 -17.55 4.03
N ASP A 43 -5.66 -17.31 3.44
CA ASP A 43 -5.36 -17.67 2.05
C ASP A 43 -5.43 -19.20 1.86
N TYR A 44 -4.82 -19.96 2.76
CA TYR A 44 -4.82 -21.42 2.72
C TYR A 44 -6.25 -22.01 2.79
N PHE A 45 -7.03 -21.64 3.79
CA PHE A 45 -8.40 -22.15 3.93
C PHE A 45 -9.36 -21.62 2.88
N SER A 46 -9.06 -20.48 2.26
CA SER A 46 -9.80 -20.00 1.08
C SER A 46 -9.51 -20.82 -0.18
N GLN A 47 -8.28 -21.33 -0.32
CA GLN A 47 -7.89 -22.20 -1.44
C GLN A 47 -8.34 -23.66 -1.24
N PHE A 48 -8.36 -24.11 0.01
CA PHE A 48 -8.71 -25.48 0.40
C PHE A 48 -9.87 -25.51 1.41
N PRO A 49 -11.11 -25.17 0.98
CA PRO A 49 -12.25 -25.08 1.89
C PRO A 49 -12.62 -26.41 2.58
N GLU A 50 -12.26 -27.54 1.97
CA GLU A 50 -12.46 -28.89 2.54
C GLU A 50 -11.65 -29.08 3.83
N LYS A 51 -10.50 -28.40 3.96
CA LYS A 51 -9.66 -28.45 5.14
C LYS A 51 -10.24 -27.71 6.37
N LEU A 52 -11.30 -26.93 6.19
CA LEU A 52 -12.00 -26.31 7.33
C LEU A 52 -12.55 -27.32 8.32
N SER A 53 -12.84 -28.56 7.86
CA SER A 53 -13.26 -29.63 8.75
C SER A 53 -12.22 -29.97 9.82
N GLU A 54 -10.91 -29.78 9.53
CA GLU A 54 -9.80 -30.03 10.46
C GLU A 54 -9.70 -28.96 11.57
N VAL A 55 -10.36 -27.82 11.38
CA VAL A 55 -10.37 -26.67 12.29
C VAL A 55 -11.79 -26.27 12.67
N ALA A 56 -12.72 -27.25 12.65
CA ALA A 56 -14.10 -27.02 13.00
C ALA A 56 -14.24 -26.39 14.40
N GLY A 57 -15.03 -25.33 14.51
CA GLY A 57 -15.20 -24.56 15.75
C GLY A 57 -14.12 -23.48 16.00
N LEU A 58 -13.01 -23.49 15.28
CA LEU A 58 -11.97 -22.44 15.36
C LEU A 58 -12.13 -21.40 14.26
N LEU A 59 -12.44 -21.86 13.03
CA LEU A 59 -12.67 -21.00 11.87
C LEU A 59 -13.82 -21.57 11.04
N SER A 60 -14.83 -20.78 10.74
CA SER A 60 -15.94 -21.13 9.89
C SER A 60 -15.78 -20.61 8.46
N ARG A 61 -16.56 -21.18 7.52
CA ARG A 61 -16.53 -20.73 6.12
C ARG A 61 -17.00 -19.29 5.95
N GLU A 62 -17.92 -18.84 6.81
CA GLU A 62 -18.46 -17.47 6.79
C GLU A 62 -17.46 -16.43 7.28
N GLU A 63 -16.48 -16.87 8.08
CA GLU A 63 -15.40 -16.03 8.61
C GLU A 63 -14.23 -15.91 7.62
N LEU A 64 -14.23 -16.65 6.50
CA LEU A 64 -13.18 -16.54 5.49
C LEU A 64 -13.28 -15.20 4.76
N ILE A 65 -12.30 -14.35 5.01
CA ILE A 65 -12.17 -13.06 4.32
C ILE A 65 -11.60 -13.31 2.93
N ASN A 66 -12.30 -12.85 1.90
CA ASN A 66 -11.81 -12.93 0.55
C ASN A 66 -10.68 -11.91 0.34
N LEU A 67 -9.46 -12.42 0.20
CA LEU A 67 -8.26 -11.60 -0.05
C LEU A 67 -8.07 -11.26 -1.52
N LYS A 68 -8.92 -11.75 -2.44
CA LYS A 68 -8.82 -11.48 -3.88
C LYS A 68 -9.65 -10.27 -4.25
N PHE A 69 -9.01 -9.27 -4.87
CA PHE A 69 -9.64 -8.07 -5.39
C PHE A 69 -9.08 -7.74 -6.78
N LEU A 70 -9.93 -7.61 -7.78
CA LEU A 70 -9.55 -7.40 -9.19
C LEU A 70 -8.47 -8.38 -9.70
N GLY A 71 -8.53 -9.64 -9.28
CA GLY A 71 -7.55 -10.66 -9.62
C GLY A 71 -6.23 -10.60 -8.82
N LEU A 72 -6.08 -9.62 -7.94
CA LEU A 72 -4.91 -9.47 -7.06
C LEU A 72 -5.16 -10.15 -5.72
N ASN A 73 -4.18 -10.90 -5.22
CA ASN A 73 -4.22 -11.40 -3.84
C ASN A 73 -3.65 -10.35 -2.89
N LEU A 74 -4.54 -9.64 -2.19
CA LEU A 74 -4.19 -8.53 -1.30
C LEU A 74 -3.43 -8.95 -0.04
N GLY A 75 -3.45 -10.22 0.30
CA GLY A 75 -2.70 -10.75 1.42
C GLY A 75 -1.23 -11.00 1.11
N LYS A 76 -0.85 -11.09 -0.16
CA LYS A 76 0.53 -11.37 -0.59
C LYS A 76 1.37 -10.09 -0.66
N ILE A 77 2.68 -10.24 -0.46
CA ILE A 77 3.65 -9.15 -0.60
C ILE A 77 4.23 -9.19 -2.00
N PRO A 78 4.18 -8.08 -2.77
CA PRO A 78 4.86 -7.99 -4.06
C PRO A 78 6.34 -8.35 -3.92
N THR A 79 6.87 -9.13 -4.85
CA THR A 79 8.28 -9.56 -4.81
C THR A 79 8.94 -9.42 -6.18
N LEU A 80 10.25 -9.12 -6.17
CA LEU A 80 11.09 -9.11 -7.37
C LEU A 80 11.89 -10.41 -7.53
N SER A 81 11.61 -11.43 -6.70
CA SER A 81 12.31 -12.71 -6.81
C SER A 81 12.02 -13.38 -8.15
N THR A 82 13.04 -13.57 -8.97
CA THR A 82 12.94 -14.21 -10.28
C THR A 82 12.38 -15.64 -10.19
N LYS A 83 12.71 -16.37 -9.10
CA LYS A 83 12.17 -17.71 -8.86
C LYS A 83 10.66 -17.73 -8.70
N VAL A 84 10.08 -16.69 -8.11
CA VAL A 84 8.63 -16.55 -7.90
C VAL A 84 7.96 -16.02 -9.16
N LEU A 85 8.58 -15.02 -9.80
CA LEU A 85 8.01 -14.36 -11.00
C LEU A 85 8.03 -15.24 -12.24
N PHE A 86 8.94 -16.19 -12.33
CA PHE A 86 9.05 -17.17 -13.44
C PHE A 86 8.74 -18.60 -12.99
N GLY A 87 8.24 -18.77 -11.77
CA GLY A 87 7.83 -20.05 -11.20
C GLY A 87 6.32 -20.31 -11.33
N PRO A 88 5.82 -21.37 -10.69
CA PRO A 88 4.41 -21.76 -10.72
C PRO A 88 3.47 -20.69 -10.15
N GLU A 89 3.94 -19.78 -9.31
CA GLU A 89 3.16 -18.69 -8.73
C GLU A 89 3.20 -17.37 -9.55
N ALA A 90 3.81 -17.38 -10.73
CA ALA A 90 3.95 -16.20 -11.60
C ALA A 90 2.61 -15.47 -11.86
N SER A 91 1.56 -16.23 -12.12
CA SER A 91 0.21 -15.68 -12.37
C SER A 91 -0.36 -14.88 -11.20
N THR A 92 0.09 -15.17 -9.97
CA THR A 92 -0.32 -14.44 -8.76
C THR A 92 0.54 -13.21 -8.52
N TYR A 93 1.86 -13.30 -8.72
CA TYR A 93 2.79 -12.24 -8.35
C TYR A 93 3.06 -11.21 -9.44
N LEU A 94 2.99 -11.58 -10.72
CA LEU A 94 3.18 -10.62 -11.83
C LEU A 94 2.16 -9.47 -11.78
N PRO A 95 0.85 -9.73 -11.62
CA PRO A 95 -0.12 -8.64 -11.50
C PRO A 95 0.09 -7.78 -10.25
N LEU A 96 0.59 -8.36 -9.15
CA LEU A 96 0.86 -7.63 -7.91
C LEU A 96 1.93 -6.55 -8.08
N LEU A 97 2.87 -6.70 -9.03
CA LEU A 97 3.90 -5.68 -9.29
C LEU A 97 3.32 -4.38 -9.86
N LEU A 98 2.11 -4.39 -10.39
CA LEU A 98 1.44 -3.16 -10.81
C LEU A 98 1.15 -2.23 -9.64
N LEU A 99 0.88 -2.76 -8.43
CA LEU A 99 0.57 -1.94 -7.26
C LEU A 99 1.74 -1.03 -6.83
N PRO A 100 2.98 -1.54 -6.63
CA PRO A 100 4.13 -0.69 -6.37
C PRO A 100 4.33 0.40 -7.42
N ILE A 101 4.18 0.07 -8.70
CA ILE A 101 4.36 1.02 -9.81
C ILE A 101 3.31 2.14 -9.71
N ILE A 102 2.04 1.79 -9.58
CA ILE A 102 0.95 2.77 -9.46
C ILE A 102 1.12 3.60 -8.18
N ALA A 103 1.51 2.98 -7.07
CA ALA A 103 1.75 3.66 -5.79
C ALA A 103 2.84 4.73 -5.91
N VAL A 104 3.97 4.41 -6.54
CA VAL A 104 5.09 5.35 -6.76
C VAL A 104 4.67 6.51 -7.65
N ILE A 105 3.96 6.22 -8.76
CA ILE A 105 3.46 7.26 -9.66
C ILE A 105 2.48 8.18 -8.93
N ALA A 106 1.51 7.61 -8.20
CA ALA A 106 0.52 8.36 -7.44
C ALA A 106 1.18 9.24 -6.36
N THR A 107 2.15 8.69 -5.62
CA THR A 107 2.90 9.43 -4.60
C THR A 107 3.67 10.59 -5.21
N TYR A 108 4.36 10.36 -6.35
CA TYR A 108 5.11 11.42 -7.03
C TYR A 108 4.20 12.54 -7.55
N ILE A 109 3.08 12.19 -8.21
CA ILE A 109 2.11 13.17 -8.71
C ILE A 109 1.51 13.97 -7.55
N SER A 110 1.10 13.29 -6.47
CA SER A 110 0.56 13.92 -5.27
C SER A 110 1.55 14.90 -4.66
N ALA A 111 2.82 14.48 -4.47
CA ALA A 111 3.88 15.33 -3.95
C ALA A 111 4.11 16.56 -4.85
N LYS A 112 4.19 16.37 -6.17
CA LYS A 112 4.38 17.45 -7.14
C LYS A 112 3.25 18.48 -7.15
N MET A 113 2.02 18.05 -6.85
CA MET A 113 0.86 18.93 -6.80
C MET A 113 0.74 19.67 -5.47
N THR A 114 1.27 19.08 -4.39
CA THR A 114 1.16 19.63 -3.03
C THR A 114 2.30 20.59 -2.71
N VAL A 115 3.50 20.39 -3.30
CA VAL A 115 4.63 21.31 -3.11
C VAL A 115 4.31 22.65 -3.78
N PRO A 116 4.30 23.77 -3.03
CA PRO A 116 4.04 25.08 -3.59
C PRO A 116 5.09 25.40 -4.68
N ARG A 117 4.65 25.68 -5.90
CA ARG A 117 5.53 26.27 -6.91
C ARG A 117 6.00 27.61 -6.38
N LYS A 118 7.33 27.83 -6.33
CA LYS A 118 7.83 29.20 -6.16
C LYS A 118 7.13 30.04 -7.23
N ARG A 119 6.23 30.94 -6.83
CA ARG A 119 5.91 32.07 -7.67
C ARG A 119 7.25 32.71 -7.96
N ASP A 120 7.55 32.93 -9.23
CA ASP A 120 8.64 33.81 -9.66
C ASP A 120 8.38 35.22 -9.12
N GLU A 121 8.52 35.39 -7.82
CA GLU A 121 8.78 36.71 -7.29
C GLU A 121 10.13 37.09 -7.87
N LYS A 122 10.07 37.97 -8.86
CA LYS A 122 11.19 38.82 -9.26
C LYS A 122 11.64 39.60 -8.02
N VAL A 123 12.31 38.92 -7.10
CA VAL A 123 13.02 39.58 -6.02
C VAL A 123 14.23 40.24 -6.64
N ASN A 124 14.04 41.51 -6.91
CA ASN A 124 15.08 42.48 -7.20
C ASN A 124 16.27 42.26 -6.28
N ASN A 125 17.39 41.95 -6.89
CA ASN A 125 18.78 42.18 -6.45
C ASN A 125 19.04 42.35 -4.93
N LYS A 126 19.86 41.44 -4.46
CA LYS A 126 20.82 41.55 -3.35
C LYS A 126 20.62 40.48 -2.28
N LYS A 127 21.10 39.27 -2.57
CA LYS A 127 21.86 38.41 -1.63
C LYS A 127 22.24 37.12 -2.36
N LYS A 128 23.34 37.18 -3.06
CA LYS A 128 23.86 36.12 -3.94
C LYS A 128 24.68 35.04 -3.21
N ASN A 129 24.68 34.97 -1.88
CA ASN A 129 25.64 34.12 -1.16
C ASN A 129 25.03 33.24 -0.03
N GLU A 130 23.71 33.08 0.07
CA GLU A 130 23.19 32.05 0.94
C GLU A 130 22.69 30.87 0.08
N PRO A 131 23.13 29.62 0.34
CA PRO A 131 22.62 28.46 -0.36
C PRO A 131 21.11 28.41 -0.13
N ASP A 132 20.32 28.33 -1.21
CA ASP A 132 18.85 28.25 -1.16
C ASP A 132 18.43 26.91 -0.53
N MET A 133 18.62 26.79 0.79
CA MET A 133 18.31 25.61 1.58
C MET A 133 16.82 25.28 1.49
N THR A 134 15.96 26.28 1.36
CA THR A 134 14.51 26.10 1.25
C THR A 134 14.11 25.43 -0.07
N GLY A 135 14.74 25.83 -1.18
CA GLY A 135 14.48 25.20 -2.49
C GLY A 135 15.05 23.79 -2.59
N SER A 136 16.22 23.56 -2.02
CA SER A 136 16.83 22.24 -1.95
C SER A 136 15.99 21.28 -1.09
N MET A 137 15.49 21.74 0.06
CA MET A 137 14.66 20.98 0.97
C MET A 137 13.28 20.63 0.34
N GLN A 138 12.67 21.56 -0.39
CA GLN A 138 11.42 21.32 -1.12
C GLN A 138 11.60 20.29 -2.22
N ASN A 139 12.69 20.35 -2.99
CA ASN A 139 13.00 19.35 -4.01
C ASN A 139 13.27 17.97 -3.40
N SER A 140 13.96 17.91 -2.26
CA SER A 140 14.19 16.64 -1.57
C SER A 140 12.87 15.97 -1.16
N MET A 141 11.89 16.71 -0.68
CA MET A 141 10.56 16.20 -0.31
C MET A 141 9.80 15.56 -1.48
N LEU A 142 10.03 16.01 -2.72
CA LEU A 142 9.43 15.42 -3.91
C LEU A 142 9.86 13.95 -4.14
N TYR A 143 11.07 13.61 -3.75
CA TYR A 143 11.65 12.29 -4.00
C TYR A 143 11.58 11.37 -2.77
N VAL A 144 11.57 11.92 -1.58
CA VAL A 144 11.52 11.14 -0.32
C VAL A 144 10.26 10.27 -0.26
N GLY A 145 9.10 10.83 -0.60
CA GLY A 145 7.84 10.06 -0.62
C GLY A 145 7.87 8.85 -1.53
N PRO A 146 8.15 9.01 -2.84
CA PRO A 146 8.31 7.88 -3.78
C PRO A 146 9.35 6.85 -3.35
N ILE A 147 10.51 7.27 -2.83
CA ILE A 147 11.56 6.35 -2.36
C ILE A 147 11.06 5.51 -1.19
N ILE A 148 10.45 6.14 -0.20
CA ILE A 148 9.85 5.43 0.94
C ILE A 148 8.76 4.46 0.45
N THR A 149 7.93 4.89 -0.50
CA THR A 149 6.88 4.06 -1.09
C THR A 149 7.45 2.81 -1.75
N ILE A 150 8.56 2.90 -2.50
CA ILE A 150 9.22 1.74 -3.10
C ILE A 150 9.69 0.77 -2.01
N ILE A 151 10.36 1.28 -0.97
CA ILE A 151 10.90 0.43 0.11
C ILE A 151 9.77 -0.35 0.79
N PHE A 152 8.69 0.32 1.17
CA PHE A 152 7.57 -0.31 1.86
C PHE A 152 6.70 -1.19 0.95
N ALA A 153 6.63 -0.89 -0.34
CA ALA A 153 5.83 -1.65 -1.29
C ALA A 153 6.30 -3.11 -1.47
N PHE A 154 7.55 -3.41 -1.13
CA PHE A 154 8.10 -4.77 -1.14
C PHE A 154 8.25 -5.38 0.26
N GLN A 155 7.69 -4.74 1.28
CA GLN A 155 7.73 -5.22 2.67
C GLN A 155 6.33 -5.41 3.26
N LEU A 156 5.30 -4.84 2.63
CA LEU A 156 3.95 -4.83 3.15
C LEU A 156 2.99 -5.61 2.24
N PRO A 157 1.93 -6.21 2.81
CA PRO A 157 0.89 -6.85 2.01
C PRO A 157 0.27 -5.89 1.00
N ALA A 158 -0.08 -6.42 -0.17
CA ALA A 158 -0.66 -5.64 -1.27
C ALA A 158 -1.91 -4.84 -0.86
N GLY A 159 -2.68 -5.32 0.11
CA GLY A 159 -3.83 -4.59 0.66
C GLY A 159 -3.45 -3.27 1.33
N VAL A 160 -2.31 -3.20 2.03
CA VAL A 160 -1.81 -1.95 2.64
C VAL A 160 -1.36 -0.98 1.55
N ILE A 161 -0.65 -1.50 0.53
CA ILE A 161 -0.17 -0.69 -0.60
C ILE A 161 -1.36 -0.11 -1.37
N LEU A 162 -2.38 -0.93 -1.63
CA LEU A 162 -3.61 -0.51 -2.30
C LEU A 162 -4.32 0.61 -1.53
N TYR A 163 -4.43 0.47 -0.21
CA TYR A 163 -5.03 1.50 0.65
C TYR A 163 -4.26 2.84 0.56
N TRP A 164 -2.94 2.81 0.68
CA TRP A 164 -2.13 4.02 0.56
C TRP A 164 -2.24 4.64 -0.83
N THR A 165 -2.20 3.80 -1.86
CA THR A 165 -2.36 4.27 -3.26
C THR A 165 -3.70 4.95 -3.46
N ALA A 166 -4.79 4.37 -2.95
CA ALA A 166 -6.11 4.99 -3.01
C ALA A 166 -6.14 6.35 -2.30
N GLY A 167 -5.47 6.47 -1.15
CA GLY A 167 -5.31 7.75 -0.45
C GLY A 167 -4.62 8.82 -1.30
N TYR A 168 -3.52 8.49 -1.97
CA TYR A 168 -2.84 9.42 -2.89
C TYR A 168 -3.68 9.79 -4.10
N ILE A 169 -4.43 8.84 -4.66
CA ILE A 169 -5.35 9.11 -5.78
C ILE A 169 -6.43 10.10 -5.35
N ILE A 170 -7.05 9.91 -4.18
CA ILE A 170 -8.04 10.84 -3.63
C ILE A 170 -7.42 12.22 -3.42
N GLN A 171 -6.21 12.28 -2.87
CA GLN A 171 -5.48 13.54 -2.67
C GLN A 171 -5.22 14.29 -3.99
N ILE A 172 -4.86 13.56 -5.04
CA ILE A 172 -4.69 14.13 -6.39
C ILE A 172 -6.02 14.76 -6.88
N PHE A 173 -7.13 14.04 -6.76
CA PHE A 173 -8.44 14.57 -7.13
C PHE A 173 -8.83 15.80 -6.32
N GLN A 174 -8.62 15.79 -5.01
CA GLN A 174 -8.86 16.95 -4.14
C GLN A 174 -8.04 18.17 -4.57
N GLN A 175 -6.74 17.96 -4.87
CA GLN A 175 -5.86 19.04 -5.30
C GLN A 175 -6.27 19.61 -6.67
N LEU A 176 -6.67 18.75 -7.62
CA LEU A 176 -7.21 19.18 -8.91
C LEU A 176 -8.47 20.01 -8.74
N PHE A 177 -9.37 19.59 -7.86
CA PHE A 177 -10.59 20.32 -7.55
C PHE A 177 -10.28 21.70 -6.96
N ILE A 178 -9.39 21.77 -5.95
CA ILE A 178 -8.96 23.02 -5.32
C ILE A 178 -8.35 23.96 -6.36
N ASN A 179 -7.44 23.48 -7.18
CA ASN A 179 -6.78 24.30 -8.20
C ASN A 179 -7.78 24.83 -9.23
N LYS A 180 -8.71 23.99 -9.68
CA LYS A 180 -9.67 24.36 -10.74
C LYS A 180 -10.76 25.32 -10.24
N PHE A 181 -11.31 25.07 -9.04
CA PHE A 181 -12.52 25.78 -8.60
C PHE A 181 -12.23 26.88 -7.59
N ILE A 182 -11.21 26.74 -6.77
CA ILE A 182 -10.93 27.69 -5.68
C ILE A 182 -9.89 28.72 -6.10
N MET A 183 -8.77 28.28 -6.68
CA MET A 183 -7.69 29.20 -7.03
C MET A 183 -8.03 30.06 -8.26
N LYS A 184 -8.68 29.47 -9.28
CA LYS A 184 -9.13 30.21 -10.46
C LYS A 184 -10.17 31.29 -10.12
N LYS A 185 -10.99 31.07 -9.09
CA LYS A 185 -11.98 32.07 -8.63
C LYS A 185 -11.32 33.26 -7.93
N LYS A 186 -10.15 33.08 -7.32
CA LYS A 186 -9.38 34.19 -6.72
C LYS A 186 -8.71 35.09 -7.76
N GLU A 187 -8.27 34.56 -8.91
CA GLU A 187 -7.64 35.35 -9.98
C GLU A 187 -8.67 36.23 -10.73
N VAL A 188 -9.94 35.83 -10.77
CA VAL A 188 -11.02 36.61 -11.44
C VAL A 188 -11.59 37.67 -10.51
N ALA A 189 -11.35 37.59 -9.20
CA ALA A 189 -11.90 38.51 -8.19
C ALA A 189 -10.90 39.57 -7.69
N SER A 190 -9.66 39.55 -8.19
CA SER A 190 -8.62 40.55 -7.91
C SER A 190 -8.28 41.34 -9.19
#